data_907651aa7704b1e1ddb64d784ec68250
#
_entry.id   907651aa7704b1e1ddb64d784ec68250
#
_cell.length_a   1.000
_cell.length_b   1.000
_cell.length_c   1.000
_cell.angle_alpha   90.00
_cell.angle_beta   90.00
_cell.angle_gamma   90.00
#
_symmetry.space_group_name_H-M   'P 1'
#
loop_
_entity.id
_entity.type
_entity.pdbx_description
1 polymer ?
#
loop_
_entity_poly.entity_id
_entity_poly.type
_entity_poly.pdbx_seq_one_letter_code
_entity_poly.pdbx_strand_id
1 'polypeptide(L)'
;MAPSAISAGTRTSLRDENGHAIRVDTSMPRALNTDEIQGIVDDFRQAVGNARDAGFDLVELHSAHGYLLHQFLSPSSNHRTDQYGGSVENRARLVLEVVDA
;
A
#
# COMPACT_ATOMS: atom_id res chain seq x y z
N MET A 1 -2.73 -1.80 -7.41
CA MET A 1 -1.28 -1.58 -7.55
C MET A 1 -0.57 -2.21 -6.36
N ALA A 2 0.67 -2.66 -6.51
CA ALA A 2 1.47 -3.34 -5.48
C ALA A 2 2.97 -3.18 -5.79
N PRO A 3 3.89 -3.55 -4.86
CA PRO A 3 5.32 -3.58 -5.17
C PRO A 3 5.67 -4.54 -6.30
N SER A 4 4.98 -5.68 -6.36
CA SER A 4 5.15 -6.71 -7.38
C SER A 4 3.79 -7.22 -7.85
N ALA A 5 3.72 -7.77 -9.07
CA ALA A 5 2.48 -8.31 -9.64
C ALA A 5 2.19 -9.72 -9.06
N ILE A 6 1.84 -9.78 -7.77
CA ILE A 6 1.56 -11.01 -7.04
C ILE A 6 0.14 -10.91 -6.46
N SER A 7 -0.72 -11.88 -6.79
CA SER A 7 -2.07 -11.95 -6.21
C SER A 7 -2.00 -12.24 -4.72
N ALA A 8 -2.83 -11.58 -3.94
CA ALA A 8 -2.98 -11.88 -2.51
C ALA A 8 -3.55 -13.29 -2.26
N GLY A 9 -4.13 -13.93 -3.28
CA GLY A 9 -4.70 -15.27 -3.17
C GLY A 9 -5.88 -15.37 -2.21
N THR A 10 -6.46 -14.24 -1.83
CA THR A 10 -7.56 -14.14 -0.88
C THR A 10 -8.89 -13.88 -1.59
N ARG A 11 -9.98 -14.13 -0.86
CA ARG A 11 -11.33 -13.76 -1.30
C ARG A 11 -11.89 -12.70 -0.37
N THR A 12 -12.47 -11.68 -0.96
CA THR A 12 -13.20 -10.65 -0.21
C THR A 12 -14.70 -10.93 -0.26
N SER A 13 -15.39 -10.67 0.84
CA SER A 13 -16.85 -10.70 0.88
C SER A 13 -17.39 -9.31 0.61
N LEU A 14 -18.13 -9.18 -0.47
CA LEU A 14 -18.89 -7.97 -0.81
C LEU A 14 -20.39 -8.25 -0.63
N ARG A 15 -21.20 -7.22 -0.67
CA ARG A 15 -22.65 -7.36 -0.77
C ARG A 15 -23.11 -6.93 -2.17
N ASP A 16 -24.00 -7.72 -2.76
CA ASP A 16 -24.68 -7.34 -4.01
C ASP A 16 -25.72 -6.25 -3.76
N GLU A 17 -26.38 -5.79 -4.80
CA GLU A 17 -27.44 -4.78 -4.75
C GLU A 17 -28.66 -5.17 -3.89
N ASN A 18 -28.84 -6.48 -3.64
CA ASN A 18 -29.89 -7.04 -2.78
C ASN A 18 -29.41 -7.31 -1.35
N GLY A 19 -28.14 -6.97 -1.03
CA GLY A 19 -27.54 -7.17 0.28
C GLY A 19 -27.02 -8.59 0.55
N HIS A 20 -27.04 -9.51 -0.41
CA HIS A 20 -26.49 -10.86 -0.25
C HIS A 20 -24.97 -10.85 -0.27
N ALA A 21 -24.35 -11.68 0.57
CA ALA A 21 -22.90 -11.83 0.60
C ALA A 21 -22.42 -12.59 -0.65
N ILE A 22 -21.57 -11.95 -1.43
CA ILE A 22 -20.85 -12.55 -2.55
C ILE A 22 -19.36 -12.61 -2.24
N ARG A 23 -18.68 -13.68 -2.69
CA ARG A 23 -17.22 -13.82 -2.57
C ARG A 23 -16.58 -13.50 -3.90
N VAL A 24 -15.64 -12.58 -3.86
CA VAL A 24 -14.90 -12.12 -5.04
C VAL A 24 -13.41 -12.40 -4.82
N ASP A 25 -12.78 -13.03 -5.78
CA ASP A 25 -11.34 -13.25 -5.76
C ASP A 25 -10.61 -11.90 -5.92
N THR A 26 -9.51 -11.71 -5.19
CA THR A 26 -8.68 -10.53 -5.35
C THR A 26 -8.03 -10.54 -6.74
N SER A 27 -8.15 -9.41 -7.44
CA SER A 27 -7.54 -9.26 -8.76
C SER A 27 -6.00 -9.25 -8.67
N MET A 28 -5.35 -9.66 -9.77
CA MET A 28 -3.91 -9.52 -9.91
C MET A 28 -3.54 -8.04 -9.91
N PRO A 29 -2.70 -7.56 -8.98
CA PRO A 29 -2.24 -6.18 -8.99
C PRO A 29 -1.21 -5.96 -10.10
N ARG A 30 -1.12 -4.74 -10.57
CA ARG A 30 0.01 -4.28 -11.39
C ARG A 30 1.15 -3.82 -10.47
N ALA A 31 2.39 -4.18 -10.80
CA ALA A 31 3.57 -3.65 -10.12
C ALA A 31 3.71 -2.14 -10.40
N LEU A 32 4.07 -1.38 -9.36
CA LEU A 32 4.41 0.03 -9.46
C LEU A 32 5.79 0.20 -10.11
N ASN A 33 5.96 1.19 -10.95
CA ASN A 33 7.29 1.67 -11.34
C ASN A 33 7.82 2.68 -10.29
N THR A 34 9.10 3.04 -10.38
CA THR A 34 9.77 3.92 -9.42
C THR A 34 9.18 5.33 -9.36
N ASP A 35 8.78 5.87 -10.51
CA ASP A 35 8.20 7.23 -10.56
C ASP A 35 6.81 7.27 -9.91
N GLU A 36 6.04 6.19 -10.06
CA GLU A 36 4.74 6.04 -9.38
C GLU A 36 4.86 5.91 -7.85
N ILE A 37 5.96 5.35 -7.36
CA ILE A 37 6.24 5.26 -5.92
C ILE A 37 6.41 6.65 -5.31
N GLN A 38 7.11 7.55 -6.00
CA GLN A 38 7.23 8.93 -5.54
C GLN A 38 5.86 9.63 -5.48
N GLY A 39 4.98 9.39 -6.44
CA GLY A 39 3.61 9.89 -6.41
C GLY A 39 2.81 9.40 -5.19
N ILE A 40 3.05 8.17 -4.73
CA ILE A 40 2.43 7.64 -3.50
C ILE A 40 2.90 8.41 -2.26
N VAL A 41 4.19 8.76 -2.17
CA VAL A 41 4.71 9.59 -1.06
C VAL A 41 4.02 10.95 -1.04
N ASP A 42 3.86 11.57 -2.22
CA ASP A 42 3.16 12.85 -2.35
C ASP A 42 1.67 12.75 -1.98
N ASP A 43 1.00 11.64 -2.33
CA ASP A 43 -0.40 11.38 -1.94
C ASP A 43 -0.55 11.28 -0.41
N PHE A 44 0.37 10.59 0.28
CA PHE A 44 0.38 10.52 1.74
C PHE A 44 0.60 11.91 2.37
N ARG A 45 1.55 12.68 1.86
CA ARG A 45 1.79 14.07 2.31
C ARG A 45 0.53 14.92 2.17
N GLN A 46 -0.14 14.83 1.01
CA GLN A 46 -1.38 15.56 0.78
C GLN A 46 -2.50 15.11 1.72
N ALA A 47 -2.63 13.80 1.97
CA ALA A 47 -3.64 13.26 2.87
C ALA A 47 -3.45 13.74 4.31
N VAL A 48 -2.20 13.80 4.80
CA VAL A 48 -1.87 14.36 6.13
C VAL A 48 -2.19 15.84 6.19
N GLY A 49 -1.86 16.61 5.14
CA GLY A 49 -2.24 18.02 5.03
C GLY A 49 -3.75 18.22 5.13
N ASN A 50 -4.53 17.44 4.40
CA ASN A 50 -5.99 17.48 4.43
C ASN A 50 -6.56 17.12 5.82
N ALA A 51 -6.00 16.12 6.49
CA ALA A 51 -6.41 15.73 7.84
C ALA A 51 -6.16 16.87 8.84
N ARG A 52 -4.97 17.48 8.80
CA ARG A 52 -4.64 18.64 9.64
C ARG A 52 -5.59 19.81 9.39
N ASP A 53 -5.86 20.14 8.13
CA ASP A 53 -6.76 21.25 7.77
C ASP A 53 -8.23 20.97 8.17
N ALA A 54 -8.60 19.68 8.27
CA ALA A 54 -9.89 19.24 8.81
C ALA A 54 -9.94 19.24 10.37
N GLY A 55 -8.84 19.56 11.05
CA GLY A 55 -8.78 19.67 12.51
C GLY A 55 -8.44 18.38 13.26
N PHE A 56 -7.85 17.38 12.59
CA PHE A 56 -7.34 16.19 13.28
C PHE A 56 -6.01 16.50 13.98
N ASP A 57 -5.86 16.04 15.22
CA ASP A 57 -4.67 16.25 16.03
C ASP A 57 -3.58 15.20 15.77
N LEU A 58 -3.96 14.04 15.20
CA LEU A 58 -3.06 12.92 14.99
C LEU A 58 -3.46 12.13 13.74
N VAL A 59 -2.45 11.63 13.03
CA VAL A 59 -2.60 10.71 11.91
C VAL A 59 -1.78 9.47 12.17
N GLU A 60 -2.36 8.28 11.98
CA GLU A 60 -1.67 7.00 12.07
C GLU A 60 -1.45 6.43 10.68
N LEU A 61 -0.19 6.03 10.38
CA LEU A 61 0.16 5.35 9.15
C LEU A 61 -0.14 3.86 9.25
N HIS A 62 -1.06 3.37 8.43
CA HIS A 62 -1.39 1.95 8.38
C HIS A 62 -0.38 1.17 7.54
N SER A 63 0.63 0.60 8.21
CA SER A 63 1.71 -0.19 7.58
C SER A 63 1.60 -1.70 7.88
N ALA A 64 0.38 -2.21 8.08
CA ALA A 64 0.12 -3.59 8.49
C ALA A 64 -0.90 -4.30 7.58
N HIS A 65 -1.29 -5.52 7.95
CA HIS A 65 -2.41 -6.32 7.44
C HIS A 65 -2.39 -6.61 5.92
N GLY A 66 -1.22 -6.57 5.27
CA GLY A 66 -1.11 -6.88 3.84
C GLY A 66 -1.49 -5.72 2.92
N TYR A 67 -1.69 -4.49 3.45
CA TYR A 67 -1.91 -3.30 2.64
C TYR A 67 -0.60 -2.74 2.09
N LEU A 68 -0.67 -1.70 1.28
CA LEU A 68 0.41 -1.27 0.40
C LEU A 68 1.76 -1.12 1.10
N LEU A 69 1.84 -0.38 2.20
CA LEU A 69 3.10 -0.17 2.92
C LEU A 69 3.65 -1.50 3.50
N HIS A 70 2.78 -2.36 4.06
CA HIS A 70 3.19 -3.69 4.50
C HIS A 70 3.67 -4.57 3.35
N GLN A 71 3.05 -4.48 2.16
CA GLN A 71 3.47 -5.23 0.98
C GLN A 71 4.90 -4.90 0.55
N PHE A 72 5.32 -3.63 0.68
CA PHE A 72 6.71 -3.23 0.43
C PHE A 72 7.69 -3.80 1.46
N LEU A 73 7.31 -3.83 2.73
CA LEU A 73 8.14 -4.38 3.82
C LEU A 73 8.35 -5.90 3.70
N SER A 74 7.32 -6.62 3.29
CA SER A 74 7.31 -8.09 3.32
C SER A 74 8.05 -8.69 2.12
N PRO A 75 9.03 -9.59 2.35
CA PRO A 75 9.72 -10.28 1.25
C PRO A 75 8.81 -11.25 0.48
N SER A 76 7.68 -11.67 1.05
CA SER A 76 6.74 -12.56 0.38
C SER A 76 5.88 -11.85 -0.68
N SER A 77 5.71 -10.54 -0.58
CA SER A 77 4.92 -9.73 -1.52
C SER A 77 5.79 -8.73 -2.31
N ASN A 78 7.03 -8.49 -1.88
CA ASN A 78 7.95 -7.59 -2.55
C ASN A 78 9.13 -8.37 -3.16
N HIS A 79 9.04 -8.65 -4.45
CA HIS A 79 10.08 -9.31 -5.24
C HIS A 79 10.83 -8.32 -6.15
N ARG A 80 10.83 -7.04 -5.81
CA ARG A 80 11.55 -6.00 -6.54
C ARG A 80 13.07 -6.19 -6.44
N THR A 81 13.76 -5.78 -7.48
CA THR A 81 15.24 -5.82 -7.56
C THR A 81 15.86 -4.43 -7.62
N ASP A 82 15.04 -3.40 -7.51
CA ASP A 82 15.46 -2.00 -7.44
C ASP A 82 15.64 -1.52 -5.98
N GLN A 83 15.80 -0.22 -5.79
CA GLN A 83 16.03 0.41 -4.49
C GLN A 83 14.87 0.27 -3.48
N TYR A 84 13.72 -0.27 -3.89
CA TYR A 84 12.55 -0.52 -3.04
C TYR A 84 12.35 -2.01 -2.74
N GLY A 85 13.30 -2.90 -3.08
CA GLY A 85 13.22 -4.34 -2.87
C GLY A 85 14.54 -5.00 -2.50
N GLY A 86 14.50 -6.30 -2.21
CA GLY A 86 15.67 -7.07 -1.81
C GLY A 86 16.01 -6.91 -0.32
N SER A 87 16.96 -6.07 0.05
CA SER A 87 17.41 -5.89 1.44
C SER A 87 16.31 -5.31 2.34
N VAL A 88 16.46 -5.43 3.66
CA VAL A 88 15.52 -4.86 4.64
C VAL A 88 15.46 -3.34 4.49
N GLU A 89 16.60 -2.68 4.30
CA GLU A 89 16.71 -1.24 4.11
C GLU A 89 15.93 -0.77 2.89
N ASN A 90 16.07 -1.50 1.79
CA ASN A 90 15.34 -1.18 0.55
C ASN A 90 13.83 -1.40 0.70
N ARG A 91 13.42 -2.51 1.34
CA ARG A 91 12.00 -2.77 1.57
C ARG A 91 11.34 -1.78 2.54
N ALA A 92 12.10 -1.25 3.50
CA ALA A 92 11.63 -0.22 4.44
C ALA A 92 11.60 1.18 3.83
N ARG A 93 12.28 1.41 2.72
CA ARG A 93 12.49 2.74 2.12
C ARG A 93 11.20 3.52 1.91
N LEU A 94 10.17 2.92 1.26
CA LEU A 94 8.91 3.61 1.03
C LEU A 94 8.26 4.08 2.34
N VAL A 95 8.24 3.22 3.38
CA VAL A 95 7.63 3.57 4.67
C VAL A 95 8.38 4.74 5.31
N LEU A 96 9.71 4.74 5.25
CA LEU A 96 10.52 5.83 5.80
C LEU A 96 10.32 7.13 5.02
N GLU A 97 10.27 7.08 3.69
CA GLU A 97 9.99 8.25 2.84
C GLU A 97 8.59 8.85 3.12
N VAL A 98 7.59 8.01 3.38
CA VAL A 98 6.24 8.47 3.77
C VAL A 98 6.24 9.11 5.17
N VAL A 99 7.03 8.58 6.12
CA VAL A 99 7.17 9.16 7.46
C VAL A 99 7.86 10.52 7.41
N ASP A 100 8.85 10.66 6.56
CA ASP A 100 9.65 11.90 6.43
C ASP A 100 8.93 12.99 5.61
N ALA A 101 7.88 12.65 4.89
CA ALA A 101 7.14 13.56 4.00
C ALA A 101 6.16 14.47 4.74
#